data_b64e8d4fd2c70afccdd3d8eb6a708170
#
_entry.id   b64e8d4fd2c70afccdd3d8eb6a708170
#
_cell.length_a   1.000
_cell.length_b   1.000
_cell.length_c   1.000
_cell.angle_alpha   90.00
_cell.angle_beta   90.00
_cell.angle_gamma   90.00
#
_symmetry.space_group_name_H-M   'P 1'
#
loop_
_entity.id
_entity.type
_entity.pdbx_description
1 polymer ?
#
loop_
_entity_poly.entity_id
_entity_poly.type
_entity_poly.pdbx_seq_one_letter_code
_entity_poly.pdbx_strand_id
1 'polypeptide(L)'
;MDYNEILKNARECSGPYCKACPVCNGMACRTQVPGPGGKGTAATMLRNYQKWQEVCINMDTICENAPIDTTFTLFGRKFAAPIFAAPVGAMKLHYGDKYDDLTYNDLLVSSCAQAGIAAFTGDGTNPAVMEGALHAITAAGGLGVPTVKPWNMETVFAKLDAVRRADPMAVAMDIDAAGLPFLKGLTPPAGSKTVEELRQIIDYCLLYTSPSPRD
;
A
#
# COMPACT_ATOMS: atom_id res chain seq x y z
N MET A 1 -19.78 -14.88 -5.13
CA MET A 1 -18.53 -15.57 -4.68
C MET A 1 -18.45 -15.37 -3.18
N ASP A 2 -18.42 -16.45 -2.43
CA ASP A 2 -18.27 -16.36 -0.98
C ASP A 2 -16.79 -16.24 -0.56
N TYR A 3 -16.53 -15.97 0.72
CA TYR A 3 -15.17 -15.78 1.22
C TYR A 3 -14.30 -17.06 1.09
N ASN A 4 -14.89 -18.23 1.20
CA ASN A 4 -14.14 -19.51 1.09
C ASN A 4 -13.73 -19.77 -0.36
N GLU A 5 -14.57 -19.39 -1.33
CA GLU A 5 -14.21 -19.47 -2.75
C GLU A 5 -13.07 -18.50 -3.09
N ILE A 6 -13.10 -17.27 -2.53
CA ILE A 6 -12.00 -16.32 -2.68
C ILE A 6 -10.70 -16.89 -2.13
N LEU A 7 -10.73 -17.45 -0.92
CA LEU A 7 -9.54 -18.08 -0.31
C LEU A 7 -9.03 -19.27 -1.11
N LYS A 8 -9.93 -20.08 -1.66
CA LYS A 8 -9.55 -21.22 -2.52
C LYS A 8 -8.82 -20.74 -3.76
N ASN A 9 -9.38 -19.75 -4.47
CA ASN A 9 -8.76 -19.17 -5.66
C ASN A 9 -7.43 -18.48 -5.32
N ALA A 10 -7.36 -17.79 -4.17
CA ALA A 10 -6.12 -17.18 -3.72
C ALA A 10 -5.00 -18.21 -3.49
N ARG A 11 -5.31 -19.37 -2.93
CA ARG A 11 -4.32 -20.46 -2.73
C ARG A 11 -3.78 -21.03 -4.03
N GLU A 12 -4.60 -21.05 -5.07
CA GLU A 12 -4.19 -21.50 -6.41
C GLU A 12 -3.28 -20.48 -7.12
N CYS A 13 -3.38 -19.19 -6.73
CA CYS A 13 -2.65 -18.09 -7.35
C CYS A 13 -1.44 -17.64 -6.54
N SER A 14 -1.45 -17.83 -5.22
CA SER A 14 -0.45 -17.33 -4.29
C SER A 14 0.54 -18.42 -3.89
N GLY A 15 1.81 -18.11 -3.96
CA GLY A 15 2.86 -19.03 -3.51
C GLY A 15 4.25 -18.41 -3.71
N PRO A 16 5.30 -19.08 -3.22
CA PRO A 16 5.25 -20.20 -2.28
C PRO A 16 5.08 -19.74 -0.82
N TYR A 17 5.21 -18.44 -0.55
CA TYR A 17 5.30 -17.89 0.82
C TYR A 17 3.93 -17.61 1.44
N CYS A 18 3.05 -16.91 0.73
CA CYS A 18 1.69 -16.66 1.20
C CYS A 18 0.86 -17.96 1.20
N LYS A 19 0.16 -18.22 2.31
CA LYS A 19 -0.68 -19.40 2.49
C LYS A 19 -2.18 -19.11 2.30
N ALA A 20 -2.54 -17.86 1.99
CA ALA A 20 -3.93 -17.40 1.90
C ALA A 20 -4.78 -17.91 3.07
N CYS A 21 -4.34 -17.60 4.30
CA CYS A 21 -4.96 -18.09 5.53
C CYS A 21 -6.32 -17.42 5.75
N PRO A 22 -7.32 -18.14 6.31
CA PRO A 22 -8.61 -17.55 6.70
C PRO A 22 -8.46 -16.41 7.70
N VAL A 23 -7.45 -16.50 8.57
CA VAL A 23 -7.05 -15.47 9.52
C VAL A 23 -5.59 -15.11 9.24
N CYS A 24 -5.37 -13.93 8.70
CA CYS A 24 -4.04 -13.45 8.35
C CYS A 24 -3.39 -12.73 9.56
N ASN A 25 -2.74 -13.51 10.43
CA ASN A 25 -2.03 -13.00 11.61
C ASN A 25 -0.49 -13.03 11.47
N GLY A 26 0.03 -13.42 10.31
CA GLY A 26 1.46 -13.50 10.02
C GLY A 26 2.18 -14.73 10.57
N MET A 27 1.51 -15.63 11.27
CA MET A 27 2.17 -16.78 11.91
C MET A 27 2.56 -17.89 10.92
N ALA A 28 1.72 -18.17 9.93
CA ALA A 28 1.96 -19.26 8.98
C ALA A 28 3.13 -18.99 8.01
N CYS A 29 3.42 -17.70 7.76
CA CYS A 29 4.47 -17.26 6.83
C CYS A 29 5.60 -16.49 7.53
N ARG A 30 5.68 -16.54 8.86
CA ARG A 30 6.75 -15.90 9.63
C ARG A 30 8.13 -16.44 9.23
N THR A 31 9.16 -15.62 9.40
CA THR A 31 10.57 -15.94 9.11
C THR A 31 10.90 -16.23 7.65
N GLN A 32 9.93 -16.09 6.76
CA GLN A 32 10.13 -16.25 5.32
C GLN A 32 10.53 -14.92 4.68
N VAL A 33 10.29 -14.76 3.38
CA VAL A 33 10.60 -13.50 2.69
C VAL A 33 9.81 -12.36 3.32
N PRO A 34 10.46 -11.22 3.64
CA PRO A 34 9.77 -10.02 4.13
C PRO A 34 8.68 -9.57 3.15
N GLY A 35 7.50 -9.32 3.69
CA GLY A 35 6.29 -8.97 2.94
C GLY A 35 5.15 -9.90 3.29
N PRO A 36 5.13 -11.19 2.85
CA PRO A 36 4.09 -12.13 3.25
C PRO A 36 4.07 -12.47 4.74
N GLY A 37 5.17 -12.28 5.46
CA GLY A 37 5.26 -12.55 6.90
C GLY A 37 6.13 -11.54 7.62
N GLY A 38 6.02 -11.50 8.93
CA GLY A 38 6.85 -10.64 9.75
C GLY A 38 8.30 -11.11 9.80
N LYS A 39 9.23 -10.17 9.98
CA LYS A 39 10.65 -10.46 10.23
C LYS A 39 10.84 -11.15 11.59
N GLY A 40 11.85 -11.99 11.68
CA GLY A 40 12.23 -12.67 12.92
C GLY A 40 11.09 -13.46 13.51
N THR A 41 10.66 -13.18 14.72
CA THR A 41 9.55 -13.85 15.41
C THR A 41 8.16 -13.49 14.88
N ALA A 42 8.05 -12.54 13.96
CA ALA A 42 6.80 -11.92 13.50
C ALA A 42 6.01 -11.22 14.62
N ALA A 43 6.64 -10.86 15.73
CA ALA A 43 5.96 -10.26 16.88
C ALA A 43 5.21 -8.96 16.51
N THR A 44 5.76 -8.15 15.61
CA THR A 44 5.09 -6.91 15.15
C THR A 44 3.83 -7.22 14.36
N MET A 45 3.84 -8.17 13.44
CA MET A 45 2.64 -8.58 12.70
C MET A 45 1.57 -9.15 13.61
N LEU A 46 1.97 -10.03 14.55
CA LEU A 46 1.05 -10.59 15.52
C LEU A 46 0.42 -9.50 16.40
N ARG A 47 1.23 -8.53 16.84
CA ARG A 47 0.74 -7.37 17.60
C ARG A 47 -0.24 -6.52 16.78
N ASN A 48 0.02 -6.28 15.51
CA ASN A 48 -0.89 -5.55 14.63
C ASN A 48 -2.23 -6.26 14.54
N TYR A 49 -2.21 -7.58 14.33
CA TYR A 49 -3.44 -8.38 14.34
C TYR A 49 -4.19 -8.28 15.68
N GLN A 50 -3.49 -8.41 16.81
CA GLN A 50 -4.07 -8.31 18.15
C GLN A 50 -4.68 -6.93 18.42
N LYS A 51 -4.04 -5.86 17.96
CA LYS A 51 -4.55 -4.50 18.12
C LYS A 51 -5.86 -4.25 17.40
N TRP A 52 -6.09 -4.89 16.26
CA TRP A 52 -7.39 -4.84 15.60
C TRP A 52 -8.49 -5.52 16.43
N GLN A 53 -8.16 -6.53 17.22
CA GLN A 53 -9.13 -7.21 18.11
C GLN A 53 -9.54 -6.35 19.32
N GLU A 54 -8.78 -5.31 19.63
CA GLU A 54 -9.10 -4.35 20.71
C GLU A 54 -10.09 -3.26 20.24
N VAL A 55 -10.27 -3.10 18.92
CA VAL A 55 -11.21 -2.14 18.35
C VAL A 55 -12.60 -2.75 18.35
N CYS A 56 -13.48 -2.15 19.16
CA CYS A 56 -14.86 -2.59 19.31
C CYS A 56 -15.82 -1.60 18.68
N ILE A 57 -16.88 -2.11 18.06
CA ILE A 57 -17.98 -1.28 17.56
C ILE A 57 -18.88 -0.91 18.76
N ASN A 58 -19.20 0.37 18.89
CA ASN A 58 -20.23 0.80 19.84
C ASN A 58 -21.58 0.28 19.35
N MET A 59 -22.24 -0.52 20.18
CA MET A 59 -23.57 -1.03 19.87
C MET A 59 -24.64 -0.18 20.58
N ASP A 60 -25.30 0.68 19.81
CA ASP A 60 -26.47 1.39 20.26
C ASP A 60 -27.72 0.63 19.79
N THR A 61 -28.35 -0.11 20.71
CA THR A 61 -29.55 -0.91 20.40
C THR A 61 -30.84 -0.10 20.46
N ILE A 62 -30.81 1.10 21.05
CA ILE A 62 -31.95 2.02 21.16
C ILE A 62 -31.57 3.27 20.38
N CYS A 63 -31.78 3.25 19.07
CA CYS A 63 -31.52 4.36 18.17
C CYS A 63 -32.58 4.40 17.06
N GLU A 64 -32.75 5.55 16.43
CA GLU A 64 -33.57 5.66 15.23
C GLU A 64 -32.97 4.83 14.09
N ASN A 65 -33.83 4.14 13.35
CA ASN A 65 -33.44 3.39 12.17
C ASN A 65 -33.16 4.37 11.02
N ALA A 66 -31.91 4.71 10.81
CA ALA A 66 -31.46 5.59 9.75
C ALA A 66 -30.51 4.84 8.79
N PRO A 67 -30.43 5.24 7.52
CA PRO A 67 -29.43 4.72 6.60
C PRO A 67 -28.00 4.98 7.16
N ILE A 68 -27.16 3.96 7.13
CA ILE A 68 -25.76 4.09 7.56
C ILE A 68 -24.99 4.84 6.47
N ASP A 69 -24.38 5.97 6.82
CA ASP A 69 -23.44 6.69 5.96
C ASP A 69 -22.00 6.34 6.37
N THR A 70 -21.31 5.61 5.51
CA THR A 70 -19.89 5.24 5.66
C THR A 70 -18.96 6.15 4.87
N THR A 71 -19.49 7.20 4.21
CA THR A 71 -18.69 8.05 3.35
C THR A 71 -17.63 8.82 4.14
N PHE A 72 -16.50 9.00 3.50
CA PHE A 72 -15.33 9.66 4.09
C PHE A 72 -14.68 10.59 3.07
N THR A 73 -14.20 11.73 3.51
CA THR A 73 -13.49 12.69 2.64
C THR A 73 -12.04 12.78 3.09
N LEU A 74 -11.11 12.55 2.17
CA LEU A 74 -9.68 12.70 2.37
C LEU A 74 -9.05 13.42 1.16
N PHE A 75 -8.18 14.40 1.41
CA PHE A 75 -7.54 15.21 0.37
C PHE A 75 -8.52 15.79 -0.65
N GLY A 76 -9.71 16.21 -0.20
CA GLY A 76 -10.77 16.76 -1.06
C GLY A 76 -11.49 15.74 -1.92
N ARG A 77 -11.21 14.44 -1.79
CA ARG A 77 -11.87 13.36 -2.51
C ARG A 77 -12.82 12.60 -1.57
N LYS A 78 -14.01 12.28 -2.06
CA LYS A 78 -15.02 11.51 -1.31
C LYS A 78 -14.90 10.03 -1.62
N PHE A 79 -14.91 9.21 -0.58
CA PHE A 79 -14.83 7.74 -0.63
C PHE A 79 -16.09 7.11 -0.02
N ALA A 80 -16.41 5.90 -0.45
CA ALA A 80 -17.53 5.13 0.08
C ALA A 80 -17.32 4.67 1.54
N ALA A 81 -16.05 4.47 1.94
CA ALA A 81 -15.67 4.09 3.30
C ALA A 81 -14.22 4.50 3.58
N PRO A 82 -13.81 4.67 4.85
CA PRO A 82 -12.43 5.00 5.24
C PRO A 82 -11.52 3.77 5.21
N ILE A 83 -11.52 3.06 4.08
CA ILE A 83 -10.74 1.84 3.83
C ILE A 83 -9.91 2.05 2.58
N PHE A 84 -8.63 1.67 2.66
CA PHE A 84 -7.67 1.81 1.57
C PHE A 84 -6.90 0.51 1.39
N ALA A 85 -6.59 0.14 0.15
CA ALA A 85 -5.70 -0.96 -0.12
C ALA A 85 -4.24 -0.53 0.11
N ALA A 86 -3.50 -1.29 0.90
CA ALA A 86 -2.10 -1.01 1.20
C ALA A 86 -1.19 -1.30 0.00
N PRO A 87 -0.01 -0.63 -0.10
CA PRO A 87 0.93 -0.85 -1.19
C PRO A 87 1.55 -2.24 -1.11
N VAL A 88 1.61 -2.92 -2.25
CA VAL A 88 2.28 -4.21 -2.40
C VAL A 88 3.19 -4.13 -3.63
N GLY A 89 4.42 -4.58 -3.47
CA GLY A 89 5.41 -4.67 -4.56
C GLY A 89 6.10 -6.03 -4.56
N ALA A 90 6.92 -6.26 -5.59
CA ALA A 90 7.63 -7.51 -5.82
C ALA A 90 6.68 -8.73 -5.84
N MET A 91 5.61 -8.61 -6.60
CA MET A 91 4.53 -9.59 -6.67
C MET A 91 5.04 -11.01 -6.95
N LYS A 92 5.85 -11.17 -7.98
CA LYS A 92 6.40 -12.50 -8.34
C LYS A 92 7.26 -13.10 -7.25
N LEU A 93 8.02 -12.27 -6.52
CA LEU A 93 8.86 -12.73 -5.42
C LEU A 93 8.03 -13.24 -4.24
N HIS A 94 6.92 -12.57 -3.93
CA HIS A 94 6.18 -12.80 -2.69
C HIS A 94 4.94 -13.67 -2.87
N TYR A 95 4.26 -13.56 -4.02
CA TYR A 95 2.90 -14.08 -4.19
C TYR A 95 2.75 -15.03 -5.39
N GLY A 96 3.83 -15.32 -6.13
CA GLY A 96 3.82 -16.24 -7.27
C GLY A 96 3.64 -15.54 -8.62
N ASP A 97 3.55 -16.33 -9.68
CA ASP A 97 3.69 -15.85 -11.07
C ASP A 97 2.37 -15.36 -11.71
N LYS A 98 1.25 -15.42 -10.97
CA LYS A 98 -0.07 -15.04 -11.49
C LYS A 98 -0.12 -13.59 -11.94
N TYR A 99 0.47 -12.69 -11.15
CA TYR A 99 0.54 -11.26 -11.41
C TYR A 99 1.98 -10.77 -11.29
N ASP A 100 2.35 -9.82 -12.13
CA ASP A 100 3.52 -8.98 -11.91
C ASP A 100 3.09 -7.63 -11.30
N ASP A 101 4.06 -6.78 -10.97
CA ASP A 101 3.77 -5.49 -10.33
C ASP A 101 2.94 -4.55 -11.22
N LEU A 102 3.07 -4.65 -12.55
CA LEU A 102 2.32 -3.82 -13.50
C LEU A 102 0.84 -4.22 -13.50
N THR A 103 0.58 -5.49 -13.79
CA THR A 103 -0.79 -6.02 -13.86
C THR A 103 -1.50 -5.97 -12.52
N TYR A 104 -0.75 -6.14 -11.42
CA TYR A 104 -1.31 -6.03 -10.07
C TYR A 104 -1.73 -4.59 -9.73
N ASN A 105 -0.87 -3.60 -10.01
CA ASN A 105 -1.19 -2.20 -9.73
C ASN A 105 -2.42 -1.74 -10.54
N ASP A 106 -2.51 -2.12 -11.81
CA ASP A 106 -3.65 -1.80 -12.66
C ASP A 106 -4.95 -2.40 -12.11
N LEU A 107 -4.93 -3.69 -11.78
CA LEU A 107 -6.07 -4.39 -11.19
C LEU A 107 -6.47 -3.80 -9.84
N LEU A 108 -5.49 -3.51 -8.97
CA LEU A 108 -5.74 -2.98 -7.63
C LEU A 108 -6.40 -1.61 -7.70
N VAL A 109 -5.84 -0.69 -8.46
CA VAL A 109 -6.34 0.68 -8.59
C VAL A 109 -7.74 0.70 -9.20
N SER A 110 -7.94 -0.02 -10.30
CA SER A 110 -9.25 -0.06 -10.98
C SER A 110 -10.34 -0.69 -10.11
N SER A 111 -10.04 -1.78 -9.40
CA SER A 111 -10.99 -2.45 -8.51
C SER A 111 -11.34 -1.59 -7.30
N CYS A 112 -10.36 -0.93 -6.70
CA CYS A 112 -10.60 -0.02 -5.58
C CYS A 112 -11.43 1.19 -6.00
N ALA A 113 -11.14 1.78 -7.15
CA ALA A 113 -11.92 2.89 -7.69
C ALA A 113 -13.40 2.49 -7.95
N GLN A 114 -13.63 1.30 -8.51
CA GLN A 114 -14.99 0.76 -8.69
C GLN A 114 -15.71 0.53 -7.36
N ALA A 115 -14.98 0.13 -6.31
CA ALA A 115 -15.53 -0.03 -4.97
C ALA A 115 -15.71 1.30 -4.21
N GLY A 116 -15.29 2.43 -4.78
CA GLY A 116 -15.34 3.74 -4.15
C GLY A 116 -14.30 3.95 -3.04
N ILE A 117 -13.21 3.21 -3.06
CA ILE A 117 -12.07 3.34 -2.14
C ILE A 117 -10.79 3.61 -2.91
N ALA A 118 -9.74 4.07 -2.22
CA ALA A 118 -8.44 4.29 -2.87
C ALA A 118 -7.47 3.12 -2.67
N ALA A 119 -6.47 3.06 -3.55
CA ALA A 119 -5.35 2.13 -3.44
C ALA A 119 -4.03 2.90 -3.29
N PHE A 120 -3.12 2.36 -2.47
CA PHE A 120 -1.71 2.68 -2.54
C PHE A 120 -1.03 1.70 -3.48
N THR A 121 -0.22 2.18 -4.42
CA THR A 121 0.49 1.31 -5.36
C THR A 121 1.90 0.97 -4.87
N GLY A 122 2.40 -0.19 -5.28
CA GLY A 122 3.79 -0.58 -4.99
C GLY A 122 4.80 0.13 -5.88
N ASP A 123 6.07 0.08 -5.48
CA ASP A 123 7.22 0.61 -6.22
C ASP A 123 8.31 -0.47 -6.37
N GLY A 124 9.13 -0.34 -7.40
CA GLY A 124 10.24 -1.24 -7.71
C GLY A 124 11.39 -0.54 -8.43
N THR A 125 12.44 -1.31 -8.73
CA THR A 125 13.59 -0.83 -9.52
C THR A 125 13.26 -0.61 -11.00
N ASN A 126 12.27 -1.35 -11.52
CA ASN A 126 11.82 -1.17 -12.90
C ASN A 126 10.97 0.11 -13.01
N PRO A 127 11.40 1.13 -13.80
CA PRO A 127 10.64 2.37 -13.96
C PRO A 127 9.21 2.15 -14.46
N ALA A 128 8.97 1.13 -15.28
CA ALA A 128 7.67 0.81 -15.84
C ALA A 128 6.62 0.52 -14.76
N VAL A 129 7.03 0.04 -13.56
CA VAL A 129 6.11 -0.20 -12.44
C VAL A 129 5.48 1.10 -11.96
N MET A 130 6.28 2.16 -11.80
CA MET A 130 5.78 3.49 -11.42
C MET A 130 4.94 4.10 -12.54
N GLU A 131 5.40 4.02 -13.78
CA GLU A 131 4.66 4.56 -14.94
C GLU A 131 3.29 3.89 -15.09
N GLY A 132 3.23 2.56 -14.98
CA GLY A 132 1.98 1.80 -15.03
C GLY A 132 1.04 2.16 -13.87
N ALA A 133 1.57 2.29 -12.65
CA ALA A 133 0.79 2.70 -11.49
C ALA A 133 0.19 4.11 -11.67
N LEU A 134 0.97 5.06 -12.16
CA LEU A 134 0.51 6.43 -12.42
C LEU A 134 -0.54 6.47 -13.54
N HIS A 135 -0.35 5.65 -14.59
CA HIS A 135 -1.37 5.50 -15.65
C HIS A 135 -2.71 4.99 -15.09
N ALA A 136 -2.67 3.93 -14.27
CA ALA A 136 -3.87 3.39 -13.64
C ALA A 136 -4.56 4.41 -12.71
N ILE A 137 -3.78 5.15 -11.91
CA ILE A 137 -4.30 6.20 -11.03
C ILE A 137 -4.95 7.33 -11.84
N THR A 138 -4.32 7.77 -12.92
CA THR A 138 -4.89 8.79 -13.81
C THR A 138 -6.19 8.31 -14.45
N ALA A 139 -6.23 7.06 -14.94
CA ALA A 139 -7.44 6.45 -15.50
C ALA A 139 -8.57 6.32 -14.46
N ALA A 140 -8.23 6.18 -13.18
CA ALA A 140 -9.18 6.16 -12.06
C ALA A 140 -9.54 7.58 -11.54
N GLY A 141 -9.26 8.64 -12.30
CA GLY A 141 -9.58 10.02 -11.91
C GLY A 141 -8.75 10.56 -10.73
N GLY A 142 -7.54 10.04 -10.54
CA GLY A 142 -6.64 10.43 -9.46
C GLY A 142 -6.94 9.75 -8.11
N LEU A 143 -7.82 8.74 -8.09
CA LEU A 143 -8.21 8.02 -6.87
C LEU A 143 -7.16 6.94 -6.50
N GLY A 144 -5.93 7.37 -6.24
CA GLY A 144 -4.86 6.50 -5.80
C GLY A 144 -3.68 7.28 -5.25
N VAL A 145 -2.84 6.59 -4.50
CA VAL A 145 -1.64 7.14 -3.89
C VAL A 145 -0.44 6.33 -4.37
N PRO A 146 0.39 6.88 -5.27
CA PRO A 146 1.64 6.22 -5.63
C PRO A 146 2.58 6.21 -4.44
N THR A 147 3.20 5.05 -4.17
CA THR A 147 4.19 4.92 -3.12
C THR A 147 5.58 4.89 -3.73
N VAL A 148 6.49 5.71 -3.22
CA VAL A 148 7.90 5.77 -3.63
C VAL A 148 8.75 5.14 -2.54
N LYS A 149 9.62 4.21 -2.90
CA LYS A 149 10.62 3.67 -1.96
C LYS A 149 11.72 4.70 -1.70
N PRO A 150 12.43 4.57 -0.55
CA PRO A 150 13.48 5.51 -0.18
C PRO A 150 14.77 5.28 -0.99
N TRP A 151 14.68 5.37 -2.32
CA TRP A 151 15.81 5.32 -3.24
C TRP A 151 16.83 6.43 -2.96
N ASN A 152 17.98 6.43 -3.63
CA ASN A 152 18.85 7.60 -3.63
C ASN A 152 18.08 8.85 -4.11
N MET A 153 18.51 10.03 -3.69
CA MET A 153 17.74 11.27 -3.88
C MET A 153 17.46 11.59 -5.36
N GLU A 154 18.43 11.32 -6.24
CA GLU A 154 18.26 11.47 -7.69
C GLU A 154 17.06 10.66 -8.22
N THR A 155 16.99 9.38 -7.85
CA THR A 155 15.88 8.49 -8.24
C THR A 155 14.56 8.92 -7.61
N VAL A 156 14.58 9.36 -6.35
CA VAL A 156 13.38 9.88 -5.68
C VAL A 156 12.83 11.06 -6.47
N PHE A 157 13.64 12.06 -6.79
CA PHE A 157 13.18 13.23 -7.52
C PHE A 157 12.69 12.91 -8.93
N ALA A 158 13.37 12.01 -9.64
CA ALA A 158 12.91 11.57 -10.96
C ALA A 158 11.52 10.91 -10.90
N LYS A 159 11.27 10.08 -9.87
CA LYS A 159 9.94 9.47 -9.64
C LYS A 159 8.90 10.52 -9.25
N LEU A 160 9.25 11.49 -8.41
CA LEU A 160 8.35 12.57 -8.02
C LEU A 160 7.97 13.48 -9.20
N ASP A 161 8.86 13.68 -10.16
CA ASP A 161 8.52 14.37 -11.40
C ASP A 161 7.46 13.61 -12.22
N ALA A 162 7.54 12.30 -12.27
CA ALA A 162 6.50 11.49 -12.90
C ALA A 162 5.17 11.58 -12.13
N VAL A 163 5.22 11.52 -10.79
CA VAL A 163 4.05 11.69 -9.92
C VAL A 163 3.36 13.02 -10.16
N ARG A 164 4.11 14.12 -10.22
CA ARG A 164 3.57 15.48 -10.49
C ARG A 164 2.78 15.55 -11.80
N ARG A 165 3.27 14.88 -12.86
CA ARG A 165 2.58 14.88 -14.15
C ARG A 165 1.26 14.11 -14.13
N ALA A 166 1.14 13.12 -13.26
CA ALA A 166 -0.06 12.31 -13.13
C ALA A 166 -1.11 12.90 -12.19
N ASP A 167 -0.74 13.93 -11.41
CA ASP A 167 -1.60 14.67 -10.47
C ASP A 167 -2.47 13.76 -9.57
N PRO A 168 -1.88 12.80 -8.84
CA PRO A 168 -2.63 11.98 -7.89
C PRO A 168 -3.06 12.81 -6.68
N MET A 169 -4.00 12.29 -5.89
CA MET A 169 -4.48 12.97 -4.68
C MET A 169 -3.42 13.16 -3.59
N ALA A 170 -2.40 12.31 -3.56
CA ALA A 170 -1.26 12.36 -2.64
C ALA A 170 -0.14 11.44 -3.14
N VAL A 171 1.03 11.51 -2.50
CA VAL A 171 2.14 10.57 -2.67
C VAL A 171 2.59 10.04 -1.31
N ALA A 172 2.98 8.78 -1.23
CA ALA A 172 3.52 8.16 -0.03
C ALA A 172 4.98 7.77 -0.21
N MET A 173 5.75 7.72 0.87
CA MET A 173 7.08 7.12 0.90
C MET A 173 7.12 5.94 1.87
N ASP A 174 7.58 4.80 1.36
CA ASP A 174 7.74 3.54 2.09
C ASP A 174 9.07 3.54 2.87
N ILE A 175 9.10 4.27 3.99
CA ILE A 175 10.35 4.52 4.78
C ILE A 175 10.91 3.23 5.38
N ASP A 176 10.07 2.28 5.79
CA ASP A 176 10.50 1.02 6.40
C ASP A 176 11.23 0.12 5.40
N ALA A 177 11.02 0.30 4.10
CA ALA A 177 11.78 -0.37 3.05
C ALA A 177 13.29 -0.15 3.16
N ALA A 178 13.75 0.96 3.75
CA ALA A 178 15.16 1.21 4.03
C ALA A 178 15.81 0.12 4.91
N GLY A 179 15.02 -0.55 5.74
CA GLY A 179 15.46 -1.66 6.58
C GLY A 179 15.55 -3.02 5.89
N LEU A 180 15.16 -3.14 4.63
CA LEU A 180 15.17 -4.40 3.89
C LEU A 180 16.57 -4.68 3.30
N PRO A 181 17.25 -5.74 3.74
CA PRO A 181 18.66 -5.99 3.35
C PRO A 181 18.86 -6.11 1.84
N PHE A 182 17.88 -6.70 1.13
CA PHE A 182 17.97 -6.92 -0.31
C PHE A 182 17.82 -5.63 -1.14
N LEU A 183 17.27 -4.55 -0.58
CA LEU A 183 17.15 -3.29 -1.30
C LEU A 183 18.47 -2.49 -1.32
N LYS A 184 19.36 -2.73 -0.37
CA LYS A 184 20.66 -2.03 -0.30
C LYS A 184 21.60 -2.39 -1.44
N GLY A 185 21.49 -3.60 -1.98
CA GLY A 185 22.31 -4.09 -3.08
C GLY A 185 21.72 -3.86 -4.47
N LEU A 186 20.59 -3.20 -4.58
CA LEU A 186 19.94 -2.92 -5.87
C LEU A 186 20.53 -1.66 -6.54
N THR A 187 20.24 -1.53 -7.82
CA THR A 187 20.51 -0.31 -8.60
C THR A 187 19.16 0.19 -9.15
N PRO A 188 18.72 1.37 -8.75
CA PRO A 188 19.28 2.27 -7.74
C PRO A 188 19.22 1.71 -6.31
N PRO A 189 20.14 2.14 -5.39
CA PRO A 189 20.11 1.69 -4.01
C PRO A 189 19.02 2.41 -3.22
N ALA A 190 18.39 1.69 -2.29
CA ALA A 190 17.51 2.26 -1.28
C ALA A 190 18.17 2.27 0.10
N GLY A 191 17.86 3.27 0.91
CA GLY A 191 18.42 3.43 2.24
C GLY A 191 17.65 4.43 3.10
N SER A 192 18.05 4.55 4.36
CA SER A 192 17.46 5.51 5.29
C SER A 192 17.59 6.94 4.76
N LYS A 193 16.62 7.76 5.09
CA LYS A 193 16.62 9.19 4.78
C LYS A 193 16.94 9.98 6.04
N THR A 194 17.76 11.01 5.89
CA THR A 194 18.00 12.00 6.94
C THR A 194 16.79 12.95 7.04
N VAL A 195 16.71 13.66 8.15
CA VAL A 195 15.65 14.71 8.32
C VAL A 195 15.75 15.75 7.22
N GLU A 196 16.96 16.11 6.82
CA GLU A 196 17.21 17.11 5.77
C GLU A 196 16.77 16.59 4.39
N GLU A 197 17.07 15.35 4.04
CA GLU A 197 16.58 14.73 2.80
C GLU A 197 15.05 14.63 2.78
N LEU A 198 14.43 14.32 3.93
CA LEU A 198 12.95 14.29 4.01
C LEU A 198 12.35 15.69 3.82
N ARG A 199 12.97 16.74 4.37
CA ARG A 199 12.54 18.13 4.12
C ARG A 199 12.63 18.48 2.64
N GLN A 200 13.75 18.17 1.99
CA GLN A 200 13.92 18.40 0.55
C GLN A 200 12.85 17.68 -0.27
N ILE A 201 12.49 16.45 0.11
CA ILE A 201 11.42 15.69 -0.54
C ILE A 201 10.06 16.37 -0.33
N ILE A 202 9.77 16.80 0.89
CA ILE A 202 8.50 17.48 1.22
C ILE A 202 8.40 18.80 0.44
N ASP A 203 9.44 19.62 0.46
CA ASP A 203 9.48 20.90 -0.25
C ASP A 203 9.34 20.72 -1.77
N TYR A 204 9.86 19.60 -2.29
CA TYR A 204 9.73 19.24 -3.69
C TYR A 204 8.32 18.77 -4.04
N CYS A 205 7.65 18.09 -3.13
CA CYS A 205 6.29 17.56 -3.30
C CYS A 205 5.26 18.65 -2.99
N LEU A 206 4.95 19.52 -3.95
CA LEU A 206 3.87 20.53 -3.83
C LEU A 206 2.47 19.93 -3.58
N LEU A 207 2.33 18.62 -3.59
CA LEU A 207 1.07 17.90 -3.31
C LEU A 207 0.85 17.68 -1.80
N TYR A 208 1.82 18.06 -0.95
CA TYR A 208 1.77 17.71 0.45
C TYR A 208 1.36 18.91 1.32
N THR A 209 0.16 18.85 1.85
CA THR A 209 -0.26 19.65 3.00
C THR A 209 -1.05 18.73 3.93
N SER A 210 -0.37 17.82 4.63
CA SER A 210 -0.98 17.20 5.79
C SER A 210 -0.22 17.66 7.01
N PRO A 211 -0.83 18.41 7.93
CA PRO A 211 -0.22 18.64 9.23
C PRO A 211 0.01 17.28 9.90
N SER A 212 1.24 17.06 10.35
CA SER A 212 1.54 15.90 11.18
C SER A 212 0.65 15.96 12.42
N PRO A 213 0.04 14.85 12.86
CA PRO A 213 -0.72 14.83 14.12
C PRO A 213 0.15 15.09 15.36
N ARG A 214 1.42 15.44 15.17
CA ARG A 214 2.38 15.77 16.23
C ARG A 214 2.85 17.22 16.22
N ASP A 215 2.33 18.06 15.33
CA ASP A 215 2.62 19.49 15.26
C ASP A 215 1.61 20.29 16.11
#